data_a041b4fd624af65638b4186e0457e6fd
#
_entry.id   a041b4fd624af65638b4186e0457e6fd
#
_cell.length_a   1.000
_cell.length_b   1.000
_cell.length_c   1.000
_cell.angle_alpha   90.00
_cell.angle_beta   90.00
_cell.angle_gamma   90.00
#
_symmetry.space_group_name_H-M   'P 1'
#
loop_
_entity.id
_entity.type
_entity.pdbx_description
1 polymer ?
#
loop_
_entity_poly.entity_id
_entity_poly.type
_entity_poly.pdbx_seq_one_letter_code
_entity_poly.pdbx_strand_id
1 'polypeptide(L)'
;MIVKSNYHGGNVCSVSQLRTPLLLKSMESRAELIPPALRALAEHDTKKQTQYCETLYYYLVYSRSLKKTCDALFTHRNTVLYRIGRMRDDFLIPLDDPARHTELLLGTALLLFQKEGPDFFMRALPQADDDETRIE
;
A
#
# COMPACT_ATOMS: atom_id res chain seq x y z
N MET A 1 -11.83 19.25 -10.82
CA MET A 1 -12.99 19.34 -9.94
C MET A 1 -12.57 19.18 -8.48
N ILE A 2 -13.12 20.00 -7.62
CA ILE A 2 -12.80 19.99 -6.19
C ILE A 2 -14.07 19.65 -5.42
N VAL A 3 -13.92 18.74 -4.47
CA VAL A 3 -15.04 18.26 -3.66
C VAL A 3 -14.71 18.52 -2.20
N LYS A 4 -15.67 19.04 -1.45
CA LYS A 4 -15.51 19.16 0.00
C LYS A 4 -15.57 17.76 0.61
N SER A 5 -14.60 17.48 1.46
CA SER A 5 -14.52 16.21 2.17
C SER A 5 -14.96 16.41 3.62
N ASN A 6 -15.64 15.43 4.16
CA ASN A 6 -15.96 15.42 5.59
C ASN A 6 -14.79 14.84 6.42
N TYR A 7 -13.72 14.41 5.75
CA TYR A 7 -12.56 13.92 6.44
C TYR A 7 -11.72 15.08 6.93
N HIS A 8 -11.15 14.96 8.11
CA HIS A 8 -10.22 15.93 8.66
C HIS A 8 -10.76 17.35 8.68
N GLY A 9 -11.98 17.50 9.19
CA GLY A 9 -12.52 18.83 9.40
C GLY A 9 -12.98 19.56 8.16
N GLY A 10 -13.36 18.82 7.13
CA GLY A 10 -13.93 19.45 5.96
C GLY A 10 -12.94 19.99 4.97
N ASN A 11 -11.72 19.45 4.96
CA ASN A 11 -10.72 19.82 3.98
C ASN A 11 -11.22 19.61 2.55
N VAL A 12 -10.75 20.45 1.66
CA VAL A 12 -11.08 20.34 0.24
C VAL A 12 -10.13 19.35 -0.41
N CYS A 13 -10.68 18.36 -1.10
CA CYS A 13 -9.90 17.35 -1.81
C CYS A 13 -10.18 17.43 -3.29
N SER A 14 -9.18 17.13 -4.11
CA SER A 14 -9.39 16.97 -5.53
C SER A 14 -10.08 15.66 -5.81
N VAL A 15 -10.74 15.55 -6.96
CA VAL A 15 -11.39 14.30 -7.39
C VAL A 15 -10.36 13.20 -7.53
N SER A 16 -9.15 13.53 -7.98
CA SER A 16 -8.09 12.52 -8.14
C SER A 16 -7.70 11.89 -6.80
N GLN A 17 -7.75 12.65 -5.69
CA GLN A 17 -7.48 12.10 -4.37
C GLN A 17 -8.57 11.15 -3.90
N LEU A 18 -9.80 11.35 -4.37
CA LEU A 18 -10.93 10.50 -4.00
C LEU A 18 -11.08 9.26 -4.86
N ARG A 19 -10.47 9.25 -6.04
CA ARG A 19 -10.66 8.14 -6.98
C ARG A 19 -10.22 6.80 -6.42
N THR A 20 -9.05 6.73 -5.81
CA THR A 20 -8.57 5.47 -5.26
C THR A 20 -9.48 4.94 -4.17
N PRO A 21 -9.86 5.73 -3.14
CA PRO A 21 -10.83 5.24 -2.17
C PRO A 21 -12.16 4.81 -2.78
N LEU A 22 -12.66 5.53 -3.79
CA LEU A 22 -13.93 5.19 -4.41
C LEU A 22 -13.84 3.89 -5.20
N LEU A 23 -12.73 3.67 -5.92
CA LEU A 23 -12.51 2.42 -6.62
C LEU A 23 -12.42 1.25 -5.66
N LEU A 24 -11.68 1.42 -4.58
CA LEU A 24 -11.54 0.37 -3.57
C LEU A 24 -12.88 0.07 -2.91
N LYS A 25 -13.68 1.10 -2.63
CA LYS A 25 -15.00 0.91 -2.07
C LYS A 25 -15.88 0.06 -3.00
N SER A 26 -15.82 0.32 -4.29
CA SER A 26 -16.60 -0.45 -5.27
C SER A 26 -16.12 -1.90 -5.38
N MET A 27 -14.88 -2.17 -5.00
CA MET A 27 -14.30 -3.51 -5.08
C MET A 27 -14.53 -4.36 -3.83
N GLU A 28 -15.04 -3.78 -2.75
CA GLU A 28 -15.21 -4.51 -1.49
C GLU A 28 -16.11 -5.74 -1.62
N SER A 29 -17.10 -5.68 -2.50
CA SER A 29 -18.00 -6.80 -2.72
C SER A 29 -17.32 -8.00 -3.37
N ARG A 30 -16.12 -7.82 -3.87
CA ARG A 30 -15.35 -8.87 -4.55
C ARG A 30 -14.09 -9.24 -3.78
N ALA A 31 -14.13 -9.06 -2.47
CA ALA A 31 -12.98 -9.34 -1.61
C ALA A 31 -12.54 -10.82 -1.66
N GLU A 32 -13.43 -11.72 -2.08
CA GLU A 32 -13.07 -13.13 -2.23
C GLU A 32 -12.01 -13.37 -3.30
N LEU A 33 -11.77 -12.39 -4.16
CA LEU A 33 -10.73 -12.49 -5.18
C LEU A 33 -9.34 -12.15 -4.68
N ILE A 34 -9.21 -11.67 -3.45
CA ILE A 34 -7.91 -11.38 -2.86
C ILE A 34 -7.15 -12.70 -2.68
N PRO A 35 -5.89 -12.78 -3.14
CA PRO A 35 -5.10 -14.00 -2.96
C PRO A 35 -4.99 -14.42 -1.50
N PRO A 36 -5.11 -15.72 -1.20
CA PRO A 36 -5.04 -16.19 0.19
C PRO A 36 -3.75 -15.81 0.93
N ALA A 37 -2.63 -15.74 0.22
CA ALA A 37 -1.36 -15.35 0.82
C ALA A 37 -1.43 -13.93 1.39
N LEU A 38 -2.11 -13.03 0.70
CA LEU A 38 -2.28 -11.66 1.18
C LEU A 38 -3.21 -11.60 2.39
N ARG A 39 -4.24 -12.44 2.41
CA ARG A 39 -5.11 -12.53 3.59
C ARG A 39 -4.35 -13.03 4.81
N ALA A 40 -3.47 -14.00 4.62
CA ALA A 40 -2.62 -14.49 5.70
C ALA A 40 -1.70 -13.39 6.21
N LEU A 41 -1.19 -12.55 5.31
CA LEU A 41 -0.36 -11.43 5.69
C LEU A 41 -1.15 -10.43 6.54
N ALA A 42 -2.37 -10.11 6.13
CA ALA A 42 -3.23 -9.20 6.87
C ALA A 42 -3.58 -9.75 8.25
N GLU A 43 -3.83 -11.05 8.36
CA GLU A 43 -4.07 -11.69 9.65
C GLU A 43 -2.86 -11.61 10.56
N HIS A 44 -1.68 -11.82 10.01
CA HIS A 44 -0.43 -11.67 10.75
C HIS A 44 -0.30 -10.26 11.32
N ASP A 45 -0.59 -9.25 10.50
CA ASP A 45 -0.53 -7.87 10.97
C ASP A 45 -1.48 -7.60 12.12
N THR A 46 -2.69 -8.16 12.05
CA THR A 46 -3.67 -8.00 13.12
C THR A 46 -3.24 -8.69 14.40
N LYS A 47 -2.76 -9.93 14.29
CA LYS A 47 -2.40 -10.75 15.45
C LYS A 47 -1.11 -10.30 16.12
N LYS A 48 -0.12 -9.90 15.34
CA LYS A 48 1.21 -9.55 15.83
C LYS A 48 1.46 -8.04 15.85
N GLN A 49 0.48 -7.26 15.41
CA GLN A 49 0.61 -5.79 15.36
C GLN A 49 1.80 -5.36 14.51
N THR A 50 1.92 -5.97 13.35
CA THR A 50 2.98 -5.66 12.38
C THR A 50 2.43 -4.79 11.26
N GLN A 51 3.31 -4.36 10.36
CA GLN A 51 2.96 -3.46 9.26
C GLN A 51 3.39 -4.06 7.92
N TYR A 52 3.15 -5.35 7.73
CA TYR A 52 3.60 -6.02 6.52
C TYR A 52 2.79 -5.60 5.29
N CYS A 53 1.47 -5.46 5.43
CA CYS A 53 0.66 -5.01 4.29
C CYS A 53 1.04 -3.61 3.84
N GLU A 54 1.28 -2.71 4.79
CA GLU A 54 1.68 -1.35 4.47
C GLU A 54 3.05 -1.35 3.78
N THR A 55 3.98 -2.17 4.27
CA THR A 55 5.29 -2.32 3.66
C THR A 55 5.17 -2.82 2.21
N LEU A 56 4.36 -3.85 2.00
CA LEU A 56 4.15 -4.40 0.67
C LEU A 56 3.53 -3.37 -0.27
N TYR A 57 2.53 -2.63 0.22
CA TYR A 57 1.87 -1.61 -0.58
C TYR A 57 2.88 -0.59 -1.12
N TYR A 58 3.70 -0.01 -0.23
CA TYR A 58 4.67 0.98 -0.68
C TYR A 58 5.76 0.38 -1.56
N TYR A 59 6.17 -0.83 -1.25
CA TYR A 59 7.16 -1.52 -2.07
C TYR A 59 6.67 -1.68 -3.52
N LEU A 60 5.41 -2.03 -3.69
CA LEU A 60 4.82 -2.19 -5.01
C LEU A 60 4.51 -0.85 -5.68
N VAL A 61 3.99 0.11 -4.93
CA VAL A 61 3.69 1.46 -5.45
C VAL A 61 4.95 2.11 -5.99
N TYR A 62 6.08 1.92 -5.31
CA TYR A 62 7.35 2.50 -5.71
C TYR A 62 8.18 1.57 -6.59
N SER A 63 7.53 0.62 -7.24
CA SER A 63 8.18 -0.28 -8.20
C SER A 63 9.40 -0.99 -7.61
N ARG A 64 9.25 -1.44 -6.38
CA ARG A 64 10.27 -2.20 -5.65
C ARG A 64 11.51 -1.39 -5.28
N SER A 65 11.37 -0.07 -5.17
CA SER A 65 12.44 0.77 -4.67
C SER A 65 12.55 0.63 -3.16
N LEU A 66 13.64 0.06 -2.69
CA LEU A 66 13.86 -0.09 -1.26
C LEU A 66 13.98 1.25 -0.57
N LYS A 67 14.71 2.18 -1.19
CA LYS A 67 14.90 3.51 -0.62
C LYS A 67 13.58 4.25 -0.42
N LYS A 68 12.77 4.28 -1.48
CA LYS A 68 11.48 4.98 -1.41
C LYS A 68 10.53 4.32 -0.42
N THR A 69 10.58 3.01 -0.32
CA THR A 69 9.76 2.27 0.65
C THR A 69 10.16 2.63 2.08
N CYS A 70 11.46 2.64 2.36
CA CYS A 70 11.96 3.03 3.68
C CYS A 70 11.54 4.45 4.03
N ASP A 71 11.66 5.37 3.10
CA ASP A 71 11.29 6.77 3.33
C ASP A 71 9.79 6.91 3.60
N ALA A 72 8.96 6.19 2.85
CA ALA A 72 7.51 6.24 3.04
C ALA A 72 7.08 5.70 4.40
N LEU A 73 7.77 4.69 4.89
CA LEU A 73 7.45 4.04 6.16
C LEU A 73 8.18 4.66 7.35
N PHE A 74 9.12 5.57 7.11
CA PHE A 74 10.00 6.11 8.15
C PHE A 74 10.67 4.96 8.91
N THR A 75 11.16 3.97 8.17
CA THR A 75 11.65 2.72 8.73
C THR A 75 13.03 2.40 8.18
N HIS A 76 13.85 1.80 9.02
CA HIS A 76 15.21 1.45 8.66
C HIS A 76 15.24 0.38 7.55
N ARG A 77 16.26 0.47 6.71
CA ARG A 77 16.45 -0.45 5.59
C ARG A 77 16.41 -1.92 6.00
N ASN A 78 17.09 -2.27 7.09
CA ASN A 78 17.16 -3.65 7.53
C ASN A 78 15.78 -4.20 7.93
N THR A 79 14.95 -3.36 8.52
CA THR A 79 13.60 -3.74 8.88
C THR A 79 12.75 -4.04 7.64
N VAL A 80 12.86 -3.18 6.63
CA VAL A 80 12.12 -3.39 5.38
C VAL A 80 12.61 -4.66 4.70
N LEU A 81 13.93 -4.86 4.62
CA LEU A 81 14.48 -6.09 4.03
C LEU A 81 14.01 -7.34 4.75
N TYR A 82 13.99 -7.30 6.07
CA TYR A 82 13.51 -8.43 6.87
C TYR A 82 12.04 -8.74 6.55
N ARG A 83 11.20 -7.72 6.52
CA ARG A 83 9.77 -7.91 6.21
C ARG A 83 9.58 -8.48 4.82
N ILE A 84 10.29 -7.95 3.83
CA ILE A 84 10.19 -8.42 2.45
C ILE A 84 10.66 -9.86 2.34
N GLY A 85 11.76 -10.20 3.01
CA GLY A 85 12.25 -11.58 3.04
C GLY A 85 11.22 -12.55 3.61
N ARG A 86 10.55 -12.16 4.71
CA ARG A 86 9.51 -13.00 5.28
C ARG A 86 8.30 -13.14 4.37
N MET A 87 7.91 -12.07 3.70
CA MET A 87 6.81 -12.14 2.75
C MET A 87 7.10 -13.13 1.62
N ARG A 88 8.34 -13.12 1.14
CA ARG A 88 8.76 -14.03 0.08
C ARG A 88 8.87 -15.47 0.55
N ASP A 89 9.51 -15.67 1.68
CA ASP A 89 9.91 -17.01 2.12
C ASP A 89 8.86 -17.71 2.98
N ASP A 90 8.20 -16.97 3.87
CA ASP A 90 7.26 -17.55 4.81
C ASP A 90 5.82 -17.46 4.31
N PHE A 91 5.47 -16.37 3.65
CA PHE A 91 4.12 -16.18 3.14
C PHE A 91 3.99 -16.57 1.67
N LEU A 92 5.11 -16.87 1.02
CA LEU A 92 5.17 -17.31 -0.37
C LEU A 92 4.50 -16.33 -1.33
N ILE A 93 4.65 -15.04 -1.04
CA ILE A 93 4.10 -14.00 -1.92
C ILE A 93 5.08 -13.80 -3.09
N PRO A 94 4.61 -13.89 -4.33
CA PRO A 94 5.48 -13.77 -5.50
C PRO A 94 5.82 -12.30 -5.81
N LEU A 95 6.57 -11.69 -4.92
CA LEU A 95 6.92 -10.27 -4.98
C LEU A 95 7.70 -9.89 -6.23
N ASP A 96 8.51 -10.84 -6.72
CA ASP A 96 9.47 -10.55 -7.77
C ASP A 96 8.95 -10.87 -9.16
N ASP A 97 7.74 -11.40 -9.25
CA ASP A 97 7.12 -11.74 -10.54
C ASP A 97 6.36 -10.53 -11.08
N PRO A 98 6.85 -9.90 -12.16
CA PRO A 98 6.16 -8.73 -12.72
C PRO A 98 4.73 -9.01 -13.16
N ALA A 99 4.45 -10.25 -13.57
CA ALA A 99 3.11 -10.63 -14.00
C ALA A 99 2.09 -10.59 -12.86
N ARG A 100 2.56 -10.67 -11.62
CA ARG A 100 1.71 -10.68 -10.44
C ARG A 100 1.61 -9.31 -9.76
N HIS A 101 2.33 -8.33 -10.29
CA HIS A 101 2.42 -7.01 -9.65
C HIS A 101 1.05 -6.36 -9.42
N THR A 102 0.23 -6.33 -10.46
CA THR A 102 -1.07 -5.64 -10.38
C THR A 102 -2.01 -6.33 -9.41
N GLU A 103 -2.12 -7.65 -9.45
CA GLU A 103 -3.00 -8.34 -8.52
C GLU A 103 -2.55 -8.19 -7.07
N LEU A 104 -1.25 -8.21 -6.84
CA LEU A 104 -0.72 -8.02 -5.50
C LEU A 104 -0.97 -6.60 -5.01
N LEU A 105 -0.78 -5.62 -5.87
CA LEU A 105 -1.02 -4.22 -5.52
C LEU A 105 -2.50 -3.99 -5.21
N LEU A 106 -3.39 -4.46 -6.07
CA LEU A 106 -4.82 -4.28 -5.86
C LEU A 106 -5.32 -5.01 -4.61
N GLY A 107 -4.88 -6.25 -4.42
CA GLY A 107 -5.27 -7.02 -3.24
C GLY A 107 -4.78 -6.39 -1.95
N THR A 108 -3.54 -5.94 -1.93
CA THR A 108 -2.97 -5.29 -0.77
C THR A 108 -3.68 -3.97 -0.47
N ALA A 109 -3.95 -3.19 -1.52
CA ALA A 109 -4.66 -1.92 -1.35
C ALA A 109 -6.06 -2.16 -0.78
N LEU A 110 -6.76 -3.18 -1.24
CA LEU A 110 -8.10 -3.48 -0.74
C LEU A 110 -8.07 -3.90 0.74
N LEU A 111 -7.09 -4.72 1.13
CA LEU A 111 -6.92 -5.11 2.53
C LEU A 111 -6.62 -3.90 3.41
N LEU A 112 -5.76 -3.00 2.95
CA LEU A 112 -5.47 -1.77 3.68
C LEU A 112 -6.69 -0.87 3.78
N PHE A 113 -7.47 -0.79 2.71
CA PHE A 113 -8.70 0.00 2.73
C PHE A 113 -9.68 -0.54 3.77
N GLN A 114 -9.83 -1.85 3.85
CA GLN A 114 -10.72 -2.47 4.83
C GLN A 114 -10.26 -2.20 6.26
N LYS A 115 -8.95 -2.15 6.48
CA LYS A 115 -8.38 -1.95 7.82
C LYS A 115 -8.29 -0.48 8.20
N GLU A 116 -7.76 0.35 7.30
CA GLU A 116 -7.41 1.75 7.60
C GLU A 116 -8.46 2.74 7.14
N GLY A 117 -9.34 2.33 6.24
CA GLY A 117 -10.34 3.22 5.66
C GLY A 117 -9.78 4.10 4.55
N PRO A 118 -10.63 5.02 4.04
CA PRO A 118 -10.24 5.87 2.91
C PRO A 118 -9.12 6.85 3.21
N ASP A 119 -8.94 7.23 4.46
CA ASP A 119 -7.95 8.24 4.82
C ASP A 119 -6.53 7.83 4.44
N PHE A 120 -6.24 6.54 4.53
CA PHE A 120 -4.92 6.05 4.16
C PHE A 120 -4.56 6.44 2.71
N PHE A 121 -5.55 6.40 1.82
CA PHE A 121 -5.33 6.65 0.39
C PHE A 121 -5.52 8.12 0.02
N MET A 122 -5.92 8.96 0.95
CA MET A 122 -6.07 10.39 0.73
C MET A 122 -4.85 11.17 1.19
N ARG A 123 -3.94 10.51 1.88
CA ARG A 123 -2.68 11.13 2.27
C ARG A 123 -1.79 11.30 1.05
N ALA A 124 -1.07 12.41 1.00
CA ALA A 124 -0.05 12.59 -0.02
C ALA A 124 1.05 11.55 0.19
N LEU A 125 1.46 10.88 -0.88
CA LEU A 125 2.62 10.01 -0.80
C LEU A 125 3.85 10.85 -0.50
N PRO A 126 4.76 10.36 0.36
CA PRO A 126 6.02 11.05 0.57
C PRO A 126 6.73 11.25 -0.76
N GLN A 127 7.23 12.46 -0.97
CA GLN A 127 7.99 12.76 -2.16
C GLN A 127 9.29 11.98 -2.12
N ALA A 128 9.59 11.31 -3.22
CA ALA A 128 10.94 10.76 -3.38
C ALA A 128 11.91 11.92 -3.44
N ASP A 129 13.11 11.75 -2.91
CA ASP A 129 14.14 12.76 -3.07
C ASP A 129 14.25 13.12 -4.53
N ASP A 130 14.16 14.40 -4.77
CA ASP A 130 14.21 14.91 -6.14
C ASP A 130 15.49 14.56 -6.86
N ASP A 131 16.48 14.10 -6.14
CA ASP A 131 17.76 13.72 -6.74
C ASP A 131 17.60 12.72 -7.88
N GLU A 132 16.65 11.79 -7.74
CA GLU A 132 16.42 10.81 -8.79
C GLU A 132 15.76 11.41 -10.02
N THR A 133 14.99 12.47 -9.83
CA THR A 133 14.27 13.10 -10.94
C THR A 133 15.06 14.26 -11.55
N ARG A 134 16.13 14.66 -10.93
CA ARG A 134 16.94 15.79 -11.39
C ARG A 134 18.17 15.40 -12.18
N ILE A 135 18.34 14.11 -12.38
CA ILE A 135 19.54 13.61 -13.06
C ILE A 135 19.48 13.89 -14.55
N GLU A 136 18.30 14.02 -15.08
CA GLU A 136 18.15 14.35 -16.50
C GLU A 136 18.80 15.68 -16.86
#